data_267ed947ded5b5cf7850c6645ad5521e
#
_entry.id   267ed947ded5b5cf7850c6645ad5521e
#
_cell.length_a   1.000
_cell.length_b   1.000
_cell.length_c   1.000
_cell.angle_alpha   90.00
_cell.angle_beta   90.00
_cell.angle_gamma   90.00
#
_symmetry.space_group_name_H-M   'P 1'
#
loop_
_entity.id
_entity.type
_entity.pdbx_description
1 polymer ?
#
loop_
_entity_poly.entity_id
_entity_poly.type
_entity_poly.pdbx_seq_one_letter_code
_entity_poly.pdbx_strand_id
1 'polypeptide(L)'
;MPRPLTVLMNAGPWLPVPPPDYGGIENVVATLVPELRARGHRVILATVGDSSLEADEVISAFPGPQFASIAGPYNQMMGIAHAHMTAVLDRLRSGGVDLVHDHLEVVGPAVLAAAGDAVPPVLQTLHWDLAKHPDFYGRFDGRGRIFFAGVSASQLNRARPALRRQALGAIPLATPLPADPPRPPDGHLLALGRLTPVKGYDLAVRAARKLGLELIVAGPVAGFAGPDTLDRESPLQDVRYYTAEIEPHLGDGVSWIGSVGGARKAELLSGARAVLFPLRWDEPGGTAVVEALSAGVPVVAMRRGCLPELIEHGVTGWLADSDEEFTDYLTRVDELDRDACRAVAERRFSPAAMATRYETFYRHVLNLADRRNPLIAPHLPRVAVG
;
A
#
# COMPACT_ATOMS: atom_id res chain seq x y z
N MET A 1 1.81 -27.30 14.44
CA MET A 1 1.86 -26.07 13.64
C MET A 1 1.53 -26.43 12.18
N PRO A 2 0.88 -25.59 11.39
CA PRO A 2 0.66 -25.87 9.98
C PRO A 2 2.00 -26.01 9.23
N ARG A 3 2.03 -26.78 8.15
CA ARG A 3 3.23 -27.00 7.31
C ARG A 3 3.79 -25.67 6.79
N PRO A 4 5.11 -25.42 6.89
CA PRO A 4 5.76 -24.32 6.20
C PRO A 4 5.54 -24.37 4.68
N LEU A 5 5.43 -23.21 4.03
CA LEU A 5 5.24 -23.05 2.59
C LEU A 5 6.49 -22.46 1.95
N THR A 6 6.71 -22.79 0.69
CA THR A 6 7.61 -22.03 -0.19
C THR A 6 6.78 -21.05 -0.98
N VAL A 7 6.95 -19.75 -0.72
CA VAL A 7 6.22 -18.64 -1.35
C VAL A 7 7.15 -17.90 -2.31
N LEU A 8 6.75 -17.80 -3.59
CA LEU A 8 7.40 -16.87 -4.50
C LEU A 8 6.71 -15.52 -4.35
N MET A 9 7.44 -14.54 -3.80
CA MET A 9 7.00 -13.16 -3.59
C MET A 9 7.40 -12.30 -4.78
N ASN A 10 6.45 -11.91 -5.62
CA ASN A 10 6.70 -11.08 -6.80
C ASN A 10 6.52 -9.60 -6.47
N ALA A 11 7.61 -8.88 -6.20
CA ALA A 11 7.61 -7.44 -5.91
C ALA A 11 7.63 -6.57 -7.18
N GLY A 12 7.93 -7.16 -8.34
CA GLY A 12 8.08 -6.44 -9.61
C GLY A 12 9.48 -5.84 -9.83
N PRO A 13 9.71 -5.22 -11.01
CA PRO A 13 11.03 -4.73 -11.44
C PRO A 13 11.24 -3.23 -11.15
N TRP A 14 10.36 -2.58 -10.38
CA TRP A 14 10.34 -1.13 -10.36
C TRP A 14 11.36 -0.52 -9.41
N LEU A 15 11.41 -0.95 -8.17
CA LEU A 15 12.31 -0.42 -7.14
C LEU A 15 12.97 -1.57 -6.36
N PRO A 16 14.11 -1.33 -5.69
CA PRO A 16 14.71 -2.30 -4.78
C PRO A 16 13.83 -2.54 -3.56
N VAL A 17 13.98 -3.68 -2.94
CA VAL A 17 13.31 -4.04 -1.69
C VAL A 17 14.35 -4.18 -0.58
N PRO A 18 14.28 -3.38 0.52
CA PRO A 18 13.41 -2.21 0.70
C PRO A 18 13.80 -1.05 -0.21
N PRO A 19 12.86 -0.14 -0.54
CA PRO A 19 13.19 1.04 -1.32
C PRO A 19 13.94 2.06 -0.47
N PRO A 20 14.88 2.86 -1.04
CA PRO A 20 15.63 3.85 -0.27
C PRO A 20 14.75 5.01 0.24
N ASP A 21 13.76 5.43 -0.54
CA ASP A 21 12.90 6.56 -0.22
C ASP A 21 11.42 6.25 -0.46
N TYR A 22 10.97 6.34 -1.70
CA TYR A 22 9.60 6.07 -2.12
C TYR A 22 9.48 4.64 -2.64
N GLY A 23 8.39 3.94 -2.25
CA GLY A 23 8.07 2.60 -2.74
C GLY A 23 6.99 1.95 -1.89
N GLY A 24 5.71 2.21 -2.23
CA GLY A 24 4.59 1.71 -1.43
C GLY A 24 4.50 0.19 -1.40
N ILE A 25 4.66 -0.46 -2.55
CA ILE A 25 4.58 -1.92 -2.72
C ILE A 25 5.80 -2.57 -2.09
N GLU A 26 6.98 -2.06 -2.39
CA GLU A 26 8.25 -2.58 -1.92
C GLU A 26 8.35 -2.52 -0.38
N ASN A 27 7.82 -1.47 0.24
CA ASN A 27 7.71 -1.38 1.70
C ASN A 27 6.78 -2.45 2.29
N VAL A 28 5.68 -2.77 1.62
CA VAL A 28 4.79 -3.86 2.06
C VAL A 28 5.51 -5.20 1.99
N VAL A 29 6.24 -5.47 0.91
CA VAL A 29 7.04 -6.70 0.75
C VAL A 29 8.16 -6.75 1.79
N ALA A 30 8.89 -5.63 1.99
CA ALA A 30 9.95 -5.52 2.99
C ALA A 30 9.44 -5.74 4.43
N THR A 31 8.18 -5.39 4.69
CA THR A 31 7.52 -5.60 5.99
C THR A 31 7.03 -7.05 6.16
N LEU A 32 6.54 -7.67 5.09
CA LEU A 32 5.92 -9.00 5.14
C LEU A 32 6.93 -10.14 5.13
N VAL A 33 7.97 -10.06 4.30
CA VAL A 33 8.92 -11.17 4.08
C VAL A 33 9.65 -11.60 5.35
N PRO A 34 10.20 -10.70 6.19
CA PRO A 34 10.84 -11.11 7.46
C PRO A 34 9.91 -11.89 8.39
N GLU A 35 8.64 -11.47 8.47
CA GLU A 35 7.63 -12.13 9.29
C GLU A 35 7.30 -13.54 8.81
N LEU A 36 7.17 -13.72 7.49
CA LEU A 36 6.92 -15.03 6.90
C LEU A 36 8.11 -15.99 7.15
N ARG A 37 9.34 -15.50 6.98
CA ARG A 37 10.56 -16.27 7.25
C ARG A 37 10.70 -16.63 8.74
N ALA A 38 10.43 -15.70 9.64
CA ALA A 38 10.43 -15.95 11.07
C ALA A 38 9.41 -17.02 11.51
N ARG A 39 8.35 -17.22 10.71
CA ARG A 39 7.34 -18.27 10.91
C ARG A 39 7.68 -19.59 10.21
N GLY A 40 8.87 -19.68 9.63
CA GLY A 40 9.41 -20.89 9.00
C GLY A 40 9.04 -21.07 7.53
N HIS A 41 8.39 -20.10 6.88
CA HIS A 41 8.16 -20.14 5.44
C HIS A 41 9.47 -19.86 4.69
N ARG A 42 9.65 -20.53 3.57
CA ARG A 42 10.71 -20.21 2.60
C ARG A 42 10.21 -19.16 1.63
N VAL A 43 10.94 -18.07 1.45
CA VAL A 43 10.57 -16.98 0.55
C VAL A 43 11.58 -16.83 -0.58
N ILE A 44 11.08 -16.95 -1.82
CA ILE A 44 11.81 -16.63 -3.05
C ILE A 44 11.35 -15.24 -3.47
N LEU A 45 12.25 -14.28 -3.49
CA LEU A 45 11.91 -12.88 -3.81
C LEU A 45 12.22 -12.58 -5.29
N ALA A 46 11.20 -12.23 -6.06
CA ALA A 46 11.34 -11.75 -7.43
C ALA A 46 11.30 -10.21 -7.43
N THR A 47 12.45 -9.59 -7.76
CA THR A 47 12.66 -8.14 -7.65
C THR A 47 13.82 -7.70 -8.56
N VAL A 48 14.43 -6.54 -8.30
CA VAL A 48 15.66 -6.06 -8.96
C VAL A 48 16.89 -6.49 -8.18
N GLY A 49 18.04 -6.59 -8.88
CA GLY A 49 19.26 -7.21 -8.37
C GLY A 49 19.94 -6.46 -7.23
N ASP A 50 19.72 -5.15 -7.10
CA ASP A 50 20.25 -4.30 -6.03
C ASP A 50 19.38 -4.27 -4.76
N SER A 51 18.34 -5.12 -4.68
CA SER A 51 17.54 -5.30 -3.47
C SER A 51 18.36 -5.91 -2.33
N SER A 52 18.24 -5.34 -1.13
CA SER A 52 18.99 -5.76 0.06
C SER A 52 18.17 -6.56 1.06
N LEU A 53 16.87 -6.80 0.80
CA LEU A 53 16.03 -7.60 1.68
C LEU A 53 16.53 -9.04 1.71
N GLU A 54 16.72 -9.55 2.91
CA GLU A 54 17.11 -10.95 3.13
C GLU A 54 15.95 -11.89 2.76
N ALA A 55 16.18 -12.76 1.77
CA ALA A 55 15.28 -13.81 1.34
C ALA A 55 16.05 -15.13 1.16
N ASP A 56 15.34 -16.26 1.08
CA ASP A 56 15.99 -17.57 0.92
C ASP A 56 16.53 -17.78 -0.51
N GLU A 57 16.00 -17.03 -1.45
CA GLU A 57 16.44 -16.99 -2.84
C GLU A 57 15.97 -15.65 -3.45
N VAL A 58 16.79 -15.03 -4.30
CA VAL A 58 16.45 -13.82 -5.05
C VAL A 58 16.56 -14.11 -6.53
N ILE A 59 15.54 -13.72 -7.30
CA ILE A 59 15.54 -13.76 -8.76
C ILE A 59 15.33 -12.36 -9.31
N SER A 60 16.09 -11.99 -10.33
CA SER A 60 15.99 -10.67 -10.96
C SER A 60 16.24 -10.75 -12.45
N ALA A 61 15.45 -10.01 -13.23
CA ALA A 61 15.68 -9.79 -14.67
C ALA A 61 16.55 -8.55 -14.92
N PHE A 62 16.67 -7.65 -13.95
CA PHE A 62 17.37 -6.38 -14.06
C PHE A 62 18.29 -6.17 -12.87
N PRO A 63 19.52 -5.67 -13.09
CA PRO A 63 20.48 -5.43 -12.00
C PRO A 63 20.04 -4.30 -11.06
N GLY A 64 19.25 -3.34 -11.53
CA GLY A 64 18.79 -2.18 -10.77
C GLY A 64 17.38 -1.74 -11.14
N PRO A 65 16.86 -0.67 -10.48
CA PRO A 65 15.47 -0.25 -10.58
C PRO A 65 15.07 0.23 -11.97
N GLN A 66 13.84 -0.10 -12.37
CA GLN A 66 13.26 0.31 -13.65
C GLN A 66 12.16 1.38 -13.49
N PHE A 67 12.02 1.98 -12.32
CA PHE A 67 10.94 2.92 -11.99
C PHE A 67 10.90 4.16 -12.90
N ALA A 68 12.05 4.69 -13.32
CA ALA A 68 12.12 5.81 -14.24
C ALA A 68 11.43 5.53 -15.59
N SER A 69 11.36 4.25 -16.00
CA SER A 69 10.72 3.83 -17.23
C SER A 69 9.19 3.80 -17.17
N ILE A 70 8.57 3.93 -15.98
CA ILE A 70 7.11 3.97 -15.83
C ILE A 70 6.49 5.19 -16.52
N ALA A 71 7.21 6.31 -16.59
CA ALA A 71 6.79 7.51 -17.31
C ALA A 71 7.12 7.45 -18.81
N GLY A 72 7.82 6.41 -19.25
CA GLY A 72 8.24 6.20 -20.65
C GLY A 72 7.10 5.73 -21.56
N PRO A 73 7.40 5.53 -22.86
CA PRO A 73 6.44 5.00 -23.81
C PRO A 73 5.87 3.65 -23.36
N TYR A 74 4.59 3.43 -23.60
CA TYR A 74 3.86 2.21 -23.21
C TYR A 74 4.58 0.92 -23.58
N ASN A 75 5.10 0.81 -24.80
CA ASN A 75 5.78 -0.41 -25.29
C ASN A 75 7.03 -0.75 -24.47
N GLN A 76 7.80 0.27 -24.06
CA GLN A 76 9.01 0.08 -23.27
C GLN A 76 8.66 -0.40 -21.86
N MET A 77 7.73 0.25 -21.21
CA MET A 77 7.25 -0.13 -19.87
C MET A 77 6.70 -1.55 -19.86
N MET A 78 5.90 -1.92 -20.86
CA MET A 78 5.34 -3.26 -20.99
C MET A 78 6.42 -4.32 -21.22
N GLY A 79 7.45 -4.03 -22.02
CA GLY A 79 8.60 -4.91 -22.24
C GLY A 79 9.34 -5.23 -20.94
N ILE A 80 9.56 -4.24 -20.08
CA ILE A 80 10.21 -4.41 -18.76
C ILE A 80 9.39 -5.34 -17.88
N ALA A 81 8.09 -5.09 -17.72
CA ALA A 81 7.22 -5.91 -16.90
C ALA A 81 7.16 -7.37 -17.39
N HIS A 82 7.10 -7.60 -18.71
CA HIS A 82 7.09 -8.94 -19.29
C HIS A 82 8.44 -9.66 -19.16
N ALA A 83 9.58 -8.95 -19.32
CA ALA A 83 10.91 -9.52 -19.11
C ALA A 83 11.08 -9.99 -17.67
N HIS A 84 10.61 -9.21 -16.69
CA HIS A 84 10.55 -9.61 -15.29
C HIS A 84 9.71 -10.87 -15.10
N MET A 85 8.49 -10.90 -15.65
CA MET A 85 7.61 -12.07 -15.55
C MET A 85 8.18 -13.31 -16.25
N THR A 86 9.03 -13.16 -17.28
CA THR A 86 9.72 -14.30 -17.89
C THR A 86 10.67 -14.95 -16.89
N ALA A 87 11.46 -14.18 -16.14
CA ALA A 87 12.33 -14.71 -15.10
C ALA A 87 11.51 -15.40 -13.97
N VAL A 88 10.36 -14.83 -13.59
CA VAL A 88 9.42 -15.45 -12.64
C VAL A 88 8.94 -16.81 -13.16
N LEU A 89 8.48 -16.88 -14.40
CA LEU A 89 8.01 -18.13 -15.00
C LEU A 89 9.11 -19.19 -15.10
N ASP A 90 10.31 -18.81 -15.47
CA ASP A 90 11.46 -19.73 -15.57
C ASP A 90 11.79 -20.33 -14.21
N ARG A 91 11.73 -19.51 -13.15
CA ARG A 91 11.90 -20.01 -11.78
C ARG A 91 10.77 -20.95 -11.35
N LEU A 92 9.52 -20.64 -11.68
CA LEU A 92 8.36 -21.50 -11.36
C LEU A 92 8.42 -22.87 -12.05
N ARG A 93 8.93 -22.93 -13.28
CA ARG A 93 9.15 -24.19 -14.02
C ARG A 93 10.14 -25.12 -13.35
N SER A 94 11.07 -24.59 -12.54
CA SER A 94 12.00 -25.41 -11.76
C SER A 94 11.33 -26.12 -10.59
N GLY A 95 10.07 -25.82 -10.29
CA GLY A 95 9.29 -26.45 -9.23
C GLY A 95 9.66 -25.98 -7.80
N GLY A 96 9.10 -26.68 -6.81
CA GLY A 96 9.39 -26.43 -5.39
C GLY A 96 8.78 -25.14 -4.83
N VAL A 97 7.76 -24.58 -5.48
CA VAL A 97 6.97 -23.42 -5.01
C VAL A 97 5.54 -23.89 -4.72
N ASP A 98 5.05 -23.58 -3.53
CA ASP A 98 3.68 -23.94 -3.12
C ASP A 98 2.66 -22.88 -3.58
N LEU A 99 3.04 -21.58 -3.57
CA LEU A 99 2.16 -20.46 -3.86
C LEU A 99 2.96 -19.27 -4.41
N VAL A 100 2.35 -18.52 -5.34
CA VAL A 100 2.84 -17.21 -5.77
C VAL A 100 2.06 -16.12 -5.05
N HIS A 101 2.74 -15.21 -4.37
CA HIS A 101 2.18 -13.96 -3.89
C HIS A 101 2.61 -12.83 -4.82
N ASP A 102 1.67 -12.35 -5.62
CA ASP A 102 1.93 -11.38 -6.69
C ASP A 102 1.53 -9.96 -6.26
N HIS A 103 2.43 -9.00 -6.52
CA HIS A 103 2.20 -7.58 -6.27
C HIS A 103 2.29 -6.74 -7.57
N LEU A 104 2.54 -7.40 -8.72
CA LEU A 104 2.70 -6.72 -9.99
C LEU A 104 1.34 -6.47 -10.65
N GLU A 105 1.01 -5.19 -10.84
CA GLU A 105 -0.25 -4.72 -11.42
C GLU A 105 -0.50 -5.32 -12.81
N VAL A 106 -1.70 -5.79 -13.08
CA VAL A 106 -2.23 -6.27 -14.37
C VAL A 106 -1.37 -7.33 -15.07
N VAL A 107 -0.09 -7.05 -15.31
CA VAL A 107 0.83 -7.94 -16.05
C VAL A 107 1.07 -9.23 -15.27
N GLY A 108 1.26 -9.15 -13.96
CA GLY A 108 1.44 -10.32 -13.10
C GLY A 108 0.30 -11.34 -13.26
N PRO A 109 -0.95 -10.98 -12.90
CA PRO A 109 -2.07 -11.92 -13.01
C PRO A 109 -2.36 -12.33 -14.45
N ALA A 110 -2.16 -11.45 -15.46
CA ALA A 110 -2.37 -11.80 -16.86
C ALA A 110 -1.41 -12.91 -17.33
N VAL A 111 -0.11 -12.76 -17.04
CA VAL A 111 0.92 -13.74 -17.43
C VAL A 111 0.74 -15.06 -16.66
N LEU A 112 0.48 -14.98 -15.35
CA LEU A 112 0.28 -16.18 -14.51
C LEU A 112 -1.01 -16.92 -14.91
N ALA A 113 -2.09 -16.21 -15.27
CA ALA A 113 -3.30 -16.85 -15.78
C ALA A 113 -3.08 -17.54 -17.13
N ALA A 114 -2.28 -16.93 -18.02
CA ALA A 114 -1.92 -17.52 -19.31
C ALA A 114 -1.07 -18.80 -19.15
N ALA A 115 -0.23 -18.88 -18.13
CA ALA A 115 0.56 -20.06 -17.81
C ALA A 115 -0.28 -21.24 -17.28
N GLY A 116 -1.48 -20.99 -16.78
CA GLY A 116 -2.44 -22.01 -16.38
C GLY A 116 -1.91 -22.94 -15.28
N ASP A 117 -2.05 -24.27 -15.49
CA ASP A 117 -1.64 -25.30 -14.52
C ASP A 117 -0.11 -25.48 -14.41
N ALA A 118 0.67 -24.82 -15.27
CA ALA A 118 2.13 -24.86 -15.20
C ALA A 118 2.71 -24.04 -14.04
N VAL A 119 1.87 -23.26 -13.34
CA VAL A 119 2.27 -22.44 -12.19
C VAL A 119 1.43 -22.77 -10.94
N PRO A 120 1.99 -22.59 -9.73
CA PRO A 120 1.23 -22.75 -8.49
C PRO A 120 0.03 -21.80 -8.41
N PRO A 121 -0.90 -22.03 -7.46
CA PRO A 121 -1.96 -21.07 -7.16
C PRO A 121 -1.39 -19.69 -6.78
N VAL A 122 -2.14 -18.64 -7.09
CA VAL A 122 -1.69 -17.24 -6.94
C VAL A 122 -2.63 -16.48 -6.00
N LEU A 123 -2.05 -15.75 -5.06
CA LEU A 123 -2.69 -14.65 -4.37
C LEU A 123 -2.10 -13.34 -4.90
N GLN A 124 -2.93 -12.44 -5.44
CA GLN A 124 -2.50 -11.10 -5.79
C GLN A 124 -3.02 -10.08 -4.78
N THR A 125 -2.12 -9.23 -4.27
CA THR A 125 -2.52 -8.06 -3.49
C THR A 125 -2.72 -6.85 -4.40
N LEU A 126 -3.88 -6.21 -4.27
CA LEU A 126 -4.30 -5.05 -5.05
C LEU A 126 -3.88 -3.76 -4.31
N HIS A 127 -2.84 -3.06 -4.79
CA HIS A 127 -2.30 -1.87 -4.10
C HIS A 127 -2.83 -0.54 -4.63
N TRP A 128 -3.61 -0.54 -5.70
CA TRP A 128 -4.00 0.66 -6.46
C TRP A 128 -5.51 0.87 -6.50
N ASP A 129 -5.92 2.02 -7.00
CA ASP A 129 -7.32 2.25 -7.32
C ASP A 129 -7.75 1.36 -8.49
N LEU A 130 -8.76 0.53 -8.27
CA LEU A 130 -9.25 -0.45 -9.24
C LEU A 130 -9.92 0.21 -10.46
N ALA A 131 -10.27 1.50 -10.37
CA ALA A 131 -10.75 2.28 -11.50
C ALA A 131 -9.65 2.56 -12.55
N LYS A 132 -8.37 2.37 -12.20
CA LYS A 132 -7.24 2.56 -13.11
C LYS A 132 -7.25 1.58 -14.30
N HIS A 133 -7.74 0.34 -14.09
CA HIS A 133 -7.79 -0.71 -15.12
C HIS A 133 -9.18 -1.39 -15.16
N PRO A 134 -10.26 -0.67 -15.43
CA PRO A 134 -11.63 -1.17 -15.31
C PRO A 134 -11.96 -2.27 -16.31
N ASP A 135 -11.37 -2.23 -17.51
CA ASP A 135 -11.60 -3.23 -18.56
C ASP A 135 -10.91 -4.54 -18.24
N PHE A 136 -9.68 -4.50 -17.71
CA PHE A 136 -8.96 -5.69 -17.29
C PHE A 136 -9.72 -6.39 -16.15
N TYR A 137 -9.92 -5.70 -15.04
CA TYR A 137 -10.57 -6.30 -13.86
C TYR A 137 -12.05 -6.62 -14.06
N GLY A 138 -12.71 -5.96 -15.03
CA GLY A 138 -14.09 -6.27 -15.41
C GLY A 138 -14.27 -7.59 -16.15
N ARG A 139 -13.21 -8.09 -16.78
CA ARG A 139 -13.22 -9.30 -17.63
C ARG A 139 -12.31 -10.41 -17.15
N PHE A 140 -11.38 -10.10 -16.22
CA PHE A 140 -10.40 -11.07 -15.77
C PHE A 140 -11.05 -12.25 -15.05
N ASP A 141 -10.69 -13.46 -15.48
CA ASP A 141 -11.05 -14.72 -14.84
C ASP A 141 -9.77 -15.49 -14.47
N GLY A 142 -9.49 -15.59 -13.17
CA GLY A 142 -8.37 -16.34 -12.61
C GLY A 142 -8.58 -17.85 -12.61
N ARG A 143 -9.69 -18.33 -13.20
CA ARG A 143 -10.04 -19.76 -13.38
C ARG A 143 -9.94 -20.58 -12.09
N GLY A 144 -10.14 -19.93 -10.93
CA GLY A 144 -10.02 -20.52 -9.60
C GLY A 144 -8.60 -20.90 -9.20
N ARG A 145 -7.60 -20.31 -9.81
CA ARG A 145 -6.19 -20.44 -9.46
C ARG A 145 -5.56 -19.11 -9.06
N ILE A 146 -6.14 -17.98 -9.52
CA ILE A 146 -5.71 -16.64 -9.12
C ILE A 146 -6.81 -16.02 -8.28
N PHE A 147 -6.45 -15.61 -7.09
CA PHE A 147 -7.31 -14.98 -6.11
C PHE A 147 -6.75 -13.62 -5.74
N PHE A 148 -7.60 -12.73 -5.20
CA PHE A 148 -7.22 -11.37 -4.89
C PHE A 148 -7.40 -11.07 -3.41
N ALA A 149 -6.46 -10.27 -2.87
CA ALA A 149 -6.59 -9.58 -1.60
C ALA A 149 -6.65 -8.08 -1.86
N GLY A 150 -7.66 -7.39 -1.35
CA GLY A 150 -7.65 -5.94 -1.29
C GLY A 150 -6.82 -5.44 -0.11
N VAL A 151 -6.49 -4.14 -0.09
CA VAL A 151 -5.87 -3.47 1.05
C VAL A 151 -6.89 -2.80 1.98
N SER A 152 -8.16 -2.72 1.54
CA SER A 152 -9.31 -2.31 2.35
C SER A 152 -10.62 -2.89 1.81
N ALA A 153 -11.64 -2.99 2.66
CA ALA A 153 -12.98 -3.36 2.22
C ALA A 153 -13.59 -2.29 1.31
N SER A 154 -13.32 -1.02 1.58
CA SER A 154 -13.71 0.10 0.72
C SER A 154 -13.21 -0.07 -0.72
N GLN A 155 -11.94 -0.45 -0.90
CA GLN A 155 -11.38 -0.74 -2.23
C GLN A 155 -12.15 -1.87 -2.93
N LEU A 156 -12.37 -2.99 -2.25
CA LEU A 156 -13.09 -4.14 -2.82
C LEU A 156 -14.55 -3.86 -3.11
N ASN A 157 -15.21 -3.03 -2.31
CA ASN A 157 -16.61 -2.63 -2.53
C ASN A 157 -16.77 -1.82 -3.83
N ARG A 158 -15.73 -1.13 -4.28
CA ARG A 158 -15.68 -0.42 -5.56
C ARG A 158 -15.23 -1.31 -6.73
N ALA A 159 -14.79 -2.53 -6.45
CA ALA A 159 -14.35 -3.47 -7.49
C ALA A 159 -15.50 -3.90 -8.39
N ARG A 160 -15.19 -4.16 -9.67
CA ARG A 160 -16.13 -4.79 -10.61
C ARG A 160 -16.58 -6.17 -10.09
N PRO A 161 -17.83 -6.59 -10.35
CA PRO A 161 -18.34 -7.87 -9.83
C PRO A 161 -17.47 -9.09 -10.16
N ALA A 162 -16.85 -9.13 -11.34
CA ALA A 162 -15.96 -10.22 -11.76
C ALA A 162 -14.75 -10.34 -10.82
N LEU A 163 -14.08 -9.23 -10.50
CA LEU A 163 -12.96 -9.20 -9.57
C LEU A 163 -13.40 -9.54 -8.14
N ARG A 164 -14.50 -8.94 -7.68
CA ARG A 164 -15.03 -9.14 -6.32
C ARG A 164 -15.33 -10.62 -6.00
N ARG A 165 -15.85 -11.37 -6.97
CA ARG A 165 -16.09 -12.81 -6.79
C ARG A 165 -14.84 -13.66 -6.61
N GLN A 166 -13.68 -13.14 -6.99
CA GLN A 166 -12.37 -13.80 -6.89
C GLN A 166 -11.54 -13.25 -5.72
N ALA A 167 -12.04 -12.22 -5.02
CA ALA A 167 -11.39 -11.63 -3.86
C ALA A 167 -11.73 -12.43 -2.59
N LEU A 168 -10.71 -12.71 -1.78
CA LEU A 168 -10.84 -13.40 -0.50
C LEU A 168 -11.22 -12.47 0.65
N GLY A 169 -11.00 -11.18 0.47
CA GLY A 169 -11.20 -10.13 1.46
C GLY A 169 -10.06 -9.12 1.43
N ALA A 170 -10.00 -8.27 2.45
CA ALA A 170 -9.00 -7.22 2.57
C ALA A 170 -8.02 -7.50 3.71
N ILE A 171 -6.75 -7.16 3.48
CA ILE A 171 -5.70 -7.18 4.49
C ILE A 171 -5.15 -5.75 4.59
N PRO A 172 -5.38 -5.03 5.70
CA PRO A 172 -4.81 -3.71 5.90
C PRO A 172 -3.29 -3.73 5.80
N LEU A 173 -2.74 -2.65 5.27
CA LEU A 173 -1.30 -2.46 5.21
C LEU A 173 -0.71 -2.38 6.62
N ALA A 174 0.54 -2.74 6.76
CA ALA A 174 1.29 -2.68 8.01
C ALA A 174 2.57 -1.87 7.84
N THR A 175 3.09 -1.39 8.93
CA THR A 175 4.40 -0.75 9.00
C THR A 175 5.13 -1.24 10.25
N PRO A 176 6.47 -1.33 10.23
CA PRO A 176 7.24 -1.56 11.45
C PRO A 176 6.90 -0.50 12.52
N LEU A 177 6.75 -0.95 13.75
CA LEU A 177 6.51 -0.05 14.86
C LEU A 177 7.83 0.63 15.26
N PRO A 178 7.87 1.95 15.50
CA PRO A 178 9.04 2.61 16.07
C PRO A 178 9.47 1.92 17.38
N ALA A 179 10.76 1.81 17.61
CA ALA A 179 11.28 1.19 18.85
C ALA A 179 10.91 2.02 20.09
N ASP A 180 10.96 3.36 19.95
CA ASP A 180 10.67 4.26 21.04
C ASP A 180 9.14 4.42 21.26
N PRO A 181 8.69 4.65 22.50
CA PRO A 181 7.31 4.99 22.80
C PRO A 181 6.92 6.35 22.18
N PRO A 182 5.60 6.64 22.07
CA PRO A 182 5.14 7.96 21.64
C PRO A 182 5.73 9.06 22.53
N ARG A 183 6.21 10.14 21.92
CA ARG A 183 6.75 11.31 22.65
C ARG A 183 5.75 12.47 22.62
N PRO A 184 5.86 13.44 23.54
CA PRO A 184 5.09 14.69 23.44
C PRO A 184 5.29 15.36 22.08
N PRO A 185 4.26 16.00 21.50
CA PRO A 185 4.37 16.68 20.21
C PRO A 185 5.22 17.94 20.29
N ASP A 186 5.88 18.30 19.18
CA ASP A 186 6.68 19.52 19.06
C ASP A 186 5.82 20.78 18.77
N GLY A 187 4.53 20.61 18.47
CA GLY A 187 3.57 21.69 18.24
C GLY A 187 2.97 21.74 16.83
N HIS A 188 3.61 21.19 15.82
CA HIS A 188 3.15 21.26 14.42
C HIS A 188 2.09 20.20 14.06
N LEU A 189 1.22 20.56 13.11
CA LEU A 189 0.44 19.61 12.33
C LEU A 189 1.26 19.14 11.11
N LEU A 190 1.00 17.95 10.59
CA LEU A 190 1.74 17.40 9.47
C LEU A 190 0.79 16.94 8.35
N ALA A 191 1.02 17.41 7.12
CA ALA A 191 0.42 16.84 5.91
C ALA A 191 1.52 16.08 5.14
N LEU A 192 1.36 14.75 4.98
CA LEU A 192 2.42 13.87 4.45
C LEU A 192 1.96 13.13 3.19
N GLY A 193 2.58 13.45 2.05
CA GLY A 193 2.33 12.80 0.77
C GLY A 193 2.45 13.75 -0.41
N ARG A 194 2.26 13.22 -1.62
CA ARG A 194 2.34 14.02 -2.86
C ARG A 194 1.30 15.15 -2.84
N LEU A 195 1.72 16.36 -3.23
CA LEU A 195 0.82 17.51 -3.34
C LEU A 195 0.06 17.44 -4.67
N THR A 196 -1.12 16.88 -4.61
CA THR A 196 -2.03 16.71 -5.76
C THR A 196 -3.44 17.15 -5.38
N PRO A 197 -4.29 17.56 -6.33
CA PRO A 197 -5.67 18.00 -6.03
C PRO A 197 -6.47 16.99 -5.22
N VAL A 198 -6.28 15.70 -5.48
CA VAL A 198 -7.03 14.62 -4.78
C VAL A 198 -6.62 14.44 -3.32
N LYS A 199 -5.42 14.88 -2.93
CA LYS A 199 -4.96 14.87 -1.53
C LYS A 199 -5.55 16.02 -0.70
N GLY A 200 -6.02 17.10 -1.34
CA GLY A 200 -6.80 18.15 -0.70
C GLY A 200 -6.04 19.04 0.28
N TYR A 201 -4.71 19.11 0.20
CA TYR A 201 -3.91 19.87 1.17
C TYR A 201 -4.17 21.37 1.19
N ASP A 202 -4.84 21.91 0.16
CA ASP A 202 -5.37 23.28 0.17
C ASP A 202 -6.37 23.51 1.31
N LEU A 203 -7.19 22.52 1.66
CA LEU A 203 -8.03 22.59 2.86
C LEU A 203 -7.19 22.67 4.13
N ALA A 204 -6.15 21.81 4.26
CA ALA A 204 -5.30 21.82 5.43
C ALA A 204 -4.56 23.15 5.64
N VAL A 205 -3.97 23.72 4.56
CA VAL A 205 -3.23 24.98 4.65
C VAL A 205 -4.15 26.16 4.97
N ARG A 206 -5.34 26.23 4.37
CA ARG A 206 -6.33 27.27 4.68
C ARG A 206 -6.85 27.16 6.12
N ALA A 207 -7.13 25.95 6.59
CA ALA A 207 -7.59 25.71 7.96
C ALA A 207 -6.52 26.06 8.99
N ALA A 208 -5.27 25.65 8.78
CA ALA A 208 -4.15 25.98 9.66
C ALA A 208 -3.93 27.49 9.74
N ARG A 209 -3.93 28.19 8.61
CA ARG A 209 -3.84 29.66 8.54
C ARG A 209 -4.97 30.34 9.33
N LYS A 210 -6.21 29.92 9.09
CA LYS A 210 -7.39 30.48 9.78
C LYS A 210 -7.32 30.33 11.30
N LEU A 211 -6.73 29.23 11.77
CA LEU A 211 -6.63 28.92 13.20
C LEU A 211 -5.31 29.37 13.84
N GLY A 212 -4.35 29.90 13.08
CA GLY A 212 -3.02 30.25 13.56
C GLY A 212 -2.20 29.05 14.04
N LEU A 213 -2.41 27.88 13.43
CA LEU A 213 -1.72 26.63 13.77
C LEU A 213 -0.49 26.42 12.88
N GLU A 214 0.57 25.87 13.45
CA GLU A 214 1.75 25.46 12.70
C GLU A 214 1.45 24.21 11.87
N LEU A 215 1.73 24.28 10.56
CA LEU A 215 1.55 23.16 9.62
C LEU A 215 2.79 22.97 8.75
N ILE A 216 3.33 21.75 8.78
CA ILE A 216 4.36 21.30 7.85
C ILE A 216 3.70 20.45 6.77
N VAL A 217 3.87 20.85 5.50
CA VAL A 217 3.48 20.05 4.34
C VAL A 217 4.73 19.38 3.78
N ALA A 218 4.77 18.04 3.79
CA ALA A 218 5.92 17.25 3.37
C ALA A 218 5.54 16.30 2.23
N GLY A 219 6.19 16.44 1.09
CA GLY A 219 6.00 15.62 -0.09
C GLY A 219 6.32 16.36 -1.39
N PRO A 220 6.48 15.62 -2.50
CA PRO A 220 6.81 16.22 -3.80
C PRO A 220 5.59 16.86 -4.47
N VAL A 221 5.86 17.83 -5.33
CA VAL A 221 4.92 18.41 -6.30
C VAL A 221 5.25 17.83 -7.67
N ALA A 222 4.38 17.06 -8.28
CA ALA A 222 4.65 16.32 -9.52
C ALA A 222 5.91 15.44 -9.39
N GLY A 223 6.97 15.72 -10.12
CA GLY A 223 8.27 15.06 -9.98
C GLY A 223 9.32 15.88 -9.22
N PHE A 224 8.95 17.05 -8.73
CA PHE A 224 9.86 17.99 -8.05
C PHE A 224 9.93 17.65 -6.56
N ALA A 225 11.16 17.40 -6.09
CA ALA A 225 11.39 16.94 -4.72
C ALA A 225 11.17 18.04 -3.67
N GLY A 226 11.35 19.33 -4.01
CA GLY A 226 11.21 20.41 -3.04
C GLY A 226 11.24 21.81 -3.67
N PRO A 227 11.21 22.86 -2.82
CA PRO A 227 11.16 24.26 -3.27
C PRO A 227 12.27 24.65 -4.24
N ASP A 228 13.48 24.14 -4.01
CA ASP A 228 14.68 24.48 -4.82
C ASP A 228 14.68 23.82 -6.19
N THR A 229 13.91 22.76 -6.37
CA THR A 229 13.81 22.00 -7.62
C THR A 229 12.55 22.31 -8.41
N LEU A 230 11.57 23.01 -7.80
CA LEU A 230 10.26 23.26 -8.40
C LEU A 230 10.34 24.21 -9.59
N ASP A 231 9.95 23.72 -10.77
CA ASP A 231 9.66 24.56 -11.94
C ASP A 231 8.19 25.04 -11.87
N ARG A 232 7.99 26.29 -11.49
CA ARG A 232 6.66 26.92 -11.35
C ARG A 232 5.96 27.17 -12.68
N GLU A 233 6.70 27.22 -13.78
CA GLU A 233 6.17 27.39 -15.14
C GLU A 233 5.74 26.07 -15.78
N SER A 234 5.99 24.95 -15.11
CA SER A 234 5.64 23.61 -15.59
C SER A 234 4.12 23.50 -15.83
N PRO A 235 3.69 22.97 -16.99
CA PRO A 235 2.27 22.81 -17.31
C PRO A 235 1.59 21.64 -16.57
N LEU A 236 2.30 20.96 -15.70
CA LEU A 236 1.78 19.80 -14.94
C LEU A 236 0.67 20.24 -13.99
N GLN A 237 -0.39 19.45 -13.93
CA GLN A 237 -1.56 19.75 -13.10
C GLN A 237 -1.22 19.96 -11.63
N ASP A 238 -0.33 19.14 -11.08
CA ASP A 238 0.06 19.23 -9.67
C ASP A 238 0.85 20.51 -9.37
N VAL A 239 1.64 21.02 -10.35
CA VAL A 239 2.32 22.33 -10.21
C VAL A 239 1.31 23.45 -10.23
N ARG A 240 0.35 23.44 -11.15
CA ARG A 240 -0.74 24.46 -11.18
C ARG A 240 -1.56 24.44 -9.89
N TYR A 241 -1.86 23.26 -9.36
CA TYR A 241 -2.55 23.15 -8.09
C TYR A 241 -1.73 23.74 -6.94
N TYR A 242 -0.43 23.40 -6.87
CA TYR A 242 0.46 23.96 -5.84
C TYR A 242 0.54 25.48 -5.91
N THR A 243 0.81 26.06 -7.07
CA THR A 243 0.96 27.50 -7.26
C THR A 243 -0.33 28.29 -7.02
N ALA A 244 -1.50 27.70 -7.34
CA ALA A 244 -2.78 28.36 -7.15
C ALA A 244 -3.35 28.19 -5.73
N GLU A 245 -3.22 27.01 -5.14
CA GLU A 245 -4.00 26.63 -3.96
C GLU A 245 -3.14 26.43 -2.68
N ILE A 246 -1.84 26.21 -2.80
CA ILE A 246 -0.96 25.95 -1.66
C ILE A 246 -0.01 27.14 -1.42
N GLU A 247 0.77 27.51 -2.42
CA GLU A 247 1.84 28.51 -2.31
C GLU A 247 1.34 29.87 -1.76
N PRO A 248 0.15 30.41 -2.13
CA PRO A 248 -0.35 31.67 -1.58
C PRO A 248 -0.65 31.63 -0.07
N HIS A 249 -0.74 30.44 0.49
CA HIS A 249 -1.04 30.23 1.92
C HIS A 249 0.19 29.84 2.75
N LEU A 250 1.38 29.77 2.15
CA LEU A 250 2.63 29.55 2.89
C LEU A 250 3.04 30.79 3.67
N GLY A 251 3.85 30.58 4.71
CA GLY A 251 4.21 31.62 5.69
C GLY A 251 3.33 31.59 6.94
N ASP A 252 3.63 32.43 7.94
CA ASP A 252 2.90 32.52 9.21
C ASP A 252 2.61 31.16 9.85
N GLY A 253 3.63 30.30 9.97
CA GLY A 253 3.52 28.96 10.56
C GLY A 253 3.16 27.83 9.57
N VAL A 254 2.86 28.13 8.31
CA VAL A 254 2.61 27.12 7.29
C VAL A 254 3.80 27.01 6.34
N SER A 255 4.38 25.81 6.19
CA SER A 255 5.55 25.59 5.35
C SER A 255 5.41 24.34 4.48
N TRP A 256 5.97 24.40 3.26
CA TRP A 256 6.24 23.23 2.43
C TRP A 256 7.74 22.96 2.40
N ILE A 257 8.13 21.76 2.80
CA ILE A 257 9.53 21.36 2.96
C ILE A 257 10.03 20.36 1.91
N GLY A 258 9.18 20.01 0.93
CA GLY A 258 9.52 19.01 -0.09
C GLY A 258 9.43 17.59 0.41
N SER A 259 10.03 16.66 -0.33
CA SER A 259 10.07 15.23 -0.03
C SER A 259 10.90 14.96 1.23
N VAL A 260 10.42 14.05 2.05
CA VAL A 260 11.13 13.59 3.25
C VAL A 260 11.13 12.05 3.29
N GLY A 261 12.25 11.48 3.75
CA GLY A 261 12.42 10.05 3.94
C GLY A 261 13.22 9.72 5.19
N GLY A 262 13.42 8.44 5.47
CA GLY A 262 14.28 7.94 6.53
C GLY A 262 14.05 8.60 7.90
N ALA A 263 15.14 8.93 8.58
CA ALA A 263 15.12 9.50 9.93
C ALA A 263 14.36 10.85 10.01
N ARG A 264 14.46 11.69 8.97
CA ARG A 264 13.76 12.98 8.95
C ARG A 264 12.24 12.84 8.92
N LYS A 265 11.74 11.88 8.12
CA LYS A 265 10.30 11.53 8.10
C LYS A 265 9.84 11.02 9.46
N ALA A 266 10.62 10.13 10.08
CA ALA A 266 10.30 9.58 11.39
C ALA A 266 10.25 10.66 12.49
N GLU A 267 11.22 11.60 12.48
CA GLU A 267 11.27 12.74 13.39
C GLU A 267 10.04 13.64 13.26
N LEU A 268 9.73 14.09 12.04
CA LEU A 268 8.56 14.93 11.76
C LEU A 268 7.27 14.24 12.18
N LEU A 269 7.15 12.96 11.85
CA LEU A 269 5.96 12.18 12.16
C LEU A 269 5.79 12.04 13.68
N SER A 270 6.83 11.62 14.42
CA SER A 270 6.74 11.43 15.87
C SER A 270 6.50 12.74 16.64
N GLY A 271 6.98 13.89 16.11
CA GLY A 271 6.79 15.21 16.68
C GLY A 271 5.48 15.88 16.32
N ALA A 272 4.73 15.37 15.36
CA ALA A 272 3.46 15.98 14.96
C ALA A 272 2.40 15.88 16.06
N ARG A 273 1.58 16.93 16.21
CA ARG A 273 0.35 16.90 17.02
C ARG A 273 -0.71 16.00 16.41
N ALA A 274 -0.86 16.10 15.09
CA ALA A 274 -1.70 15.21 14.28
C ALA A 274 -1.21 15.17 12.84
N VAL A 275 -1.56 14.07 12.11
CA VAL A 275 -1.36 13.99 10.67
C VAL A 275 -2.68 14.21 9.94
N LEU A 276 -2.64 15.01 8.87
CA LEU A 276 -3.82 15.50 8.18
C LEU A 276 -4.04 14.80 6.84
N PHE A 277 -5.26 14.31 6.63
CA PHE A 277 -5.69 13.66 5.38
C PHE A 277 -7.01 14.25 4.86
N PRO A 278 -6.99 15.49 4.31
CA PRO A 278 -8.18 16.15 3.76
C PRO A 278 -8.54 15.62 2.38
N LEU A 279 -8.60 14.30 2.22
CA LEU A 279 -8.70 13.62 0.93
C LEU A 279 -10.01 13.95 0.20
N ARG A 280 -9.90 14.16 -1.14
CA ARG A 280 -11.04 14.33 -2.06
C ARG A 280 -11.32 13.08 -2.90
N TRP A 281 -10.60 12.00 -2.64
CA TRP A 281 -10.76 10.72 -3.32
C TRP A 281 -10.82 9.56 -2.34
N ASP A 282 -11.22 8.40 -2.82
CA ASP A 282 -11.30 7.19 -2.01
C ASP A 282 -9.95 6.46 -1.97
N GLU A 283 -9.14 6.79 -0.98
CA GLU A 283 -7.82 6.19 -0.76
C GLU A 283 -7.94 4.66 -0.60
N PRO A 284 -7.16 3.86 -1.34
CA PRO A 284 -7.24 2.39 -1.25
C PRO A 284 -6.69 1.81 0.04
N GLY A 285 -5.50 2.21 0.49
CA GLY A 285 -4.76 1.52 1.55
C GLY A 285 -4.28 2.35 2.72
N GLY A 286 -4.05 3.67 2.54
CA GLY A 286 -3.74 4.60 3.61
C GLY A 286 -2.45 4.32 4.40
N THR A 287 -1.35 3.94 3.75
CA THR A 287 -0.07 3.62 4.41
C THR A 287 0.38 4.71 5.39
N ALA A 288 0.30 5.99 4.99
CA ALA A 288 0.72 7.10 5.84
C ALA A 288 -0.17 7.28 7.10
N VAL A 289 -1.43 6.84 7.05
CA VAL A 289 -2.30 6.77 8.25
C VAL A 289 -1.78 5.71 9.21
N VAL A 290 -1.45 4.53 8.68
CA VAL A 290 -0.88 3.44 9.49
C VAL A 290 0.45 3.85 10.12
N GLU A 291 1.31 4.54 9.36
CA GLU A 291 2.58 5.10 9.87
C GLU A 291 2.34 6.11 11.00
N ALA A 292 1.36 7.01 10.85
CA ALA A 292 0.99 7.98 11.90
C ALA A 292 0.55 7.27 13.19
N LEU A 293 -0.39 6.35 13.09
CA LEU A 293 -0.89 5.59 14.25
C LEU A 293 0.21 4.76 14.90
N SER A 294 1.12 4.17 14.12
CA SER A 294 2.27 3.41 14.63
C SER A 294 3.25 4.28 15.41
N ALA A 295 3.40 5.54 15.04
CA ALA A 295 4.18 6.52 15.79
C ALA A 295 3.40 7.12 17.00
N GLY A 296 2.18 6.65 17.27
CA GLY A 296 1.32 7.19 18.30
C GLY A 296 0.79 8.58 17.95
N VAL A 297 0.65 8.92 16.68
CA VAL A 297 0.18 10.24 16.26
C VAL A 297 -1.27 10.15 15.79
N PRO A 298 -2.19 10.93 16.37
CA PRO A 298 -3.57 10.95 15.96
C PRO A 298 -3.73 11.53 14.54
N VAL A 299 -4.86 11.19 13.92
CA VAL A 299 -5.14 11.55 12.54
C VAL A 299 -6.41 12.41 12.44
N VAL A 300 -6.37 13.48 11.64
CA VAL A 300 -7.59 14.21 11.22
C VAL A 300 -7.79 13.98 9.73
N ALA A 301 -8.94 13.43 9.36
CA ALA A 301 -9.18 12.99 7.98
C ALA A 301 -10.61 13.20 7.52
N MET A 302 -10.79 13.39 6.21
CA MET A 302 -12.12 13.26 5.59
C MET A 302 -12.55 11.79 5.61
N ARG A 303 -13.84 11.51 5.82
CA ARG A 303 -14.42 10.15 5.88
C ARG A 303 -14.53 9.55 4.48
N ARG A 304 -13.38 9.15 3.88
CA ARG A 304 -13.29 8.65 2.51
C ARG A 304 -12.42 7.41 2.39
N GLY A 305 -12.76 6.57 1.42
CA GLY A 305 -11.97 5.38 1.07
C GLY A 305 -11.75 4.46 2.27
N CYS A 306 -10.51 4.06 2.50
CA CYS A 306 -10.12 3.19 3.61
C CYS A 306 -10.04 3.91 4.98
N LEU A 307 -10.11 5.23 5.05
CA LEU A 307 -9.87 5.98 6.29
C LEU A 307 -10.79 5.58 7.44
N PRO A 308 -12.13 5.36 7.21
CA PRO A 308 -13.02 4.85 8.27
C PRO A 308 -12.70 3.42 8.74
N GLU A 309 -11.95 2.66 7.97
CA GLU A 309 -11.50 1.32 8.38
C GLU A 309 -10.23 1.36 9.23
N LEU A 310 -9.41 2.41 9.07
CA LEU A 310 -8.13 2.57 9.75
C LEU A 310 -8.25 3.37 11.04
N ILE A 311 -9.11 4.39 11.06
CA ILE A 311 -9.25 5.38 12.12
C ILE A 311 -10.46 5.04 12.97
N GLU A 312 -10.24 4.86 14.28
CA GLU A 312 -11.30 4.77 15.28
C GLU A 312 -11.67 6.20 15.71
N HIS A 313 -12.82 6.71 15.21
CA HIS A 313 -13.29 8.09 15.45
C HIS A 313 -13.41 8.41 16.94
N GLY A 314 -12.76 9.49 17.38
CA GLY A 314 -12.72 9.90 18.79
C GLY A 314 -11.73 9.11 19.66
N VAL A 315 -10.97 8.15 19.08
CA VAL A 315 -9.96 7.35 19.79
C VAL A 315 -8.58 7.53 19.15
N THR A 316 -8.47 7.24 17.86
CA THR A 316 -7.19 7.35 17.14
C THR A 316 -7.17 8.51 16.14
N GLY A 317 -8.27 9.22 16.00
CA GLY A 317 -8.40 10.35 15.11
C GLY A 317 -9.82 10.86 14.98
N TRP A 318 -9.95 11.92 14.21
CA TRP A 318 -11.22 12.54 13.85
C TRP A 318 -11.53 12.30 12.38
N LEU A 319 -12.75 11.84 12.08
CA LEU A 319 -13.25 11.63 10.73
C LEU A 319 -14.32 12.68 10.43
N ALA A 320 -14.03 13.60 9.53
CA ALA A 320 -14.89 14.71 9.13
C ALA A 320 -15.72 14.37 7.89
N ASP A 321 -16.94 14.84 7.86
CA ASP A 321 -17.87 14.72 6.72
C ASP A 321 -18.00 16.05 5.92
N SER A 322 -17.44 17.16 6.47
CA SER A 322 -17.35 18.46 5.79
C SER A 322 -16.03 19.19 6.06
N ASP A 323 -15.74 20.21 5.28
CA ASP A 323 -14.55 21.07 5.46
C ASP A 323 -14.60 21.85 6.78
N GLU A 324 -15.79 22.19 7.25
CA GLU A 324 -16.03 22.85 8.54
C GLU A 324 -15.69 21.92 9.68
N GLU A 325 -16.18 20.69 9.67
CA GLU A 325 -15.86 19.68 10.68
C GLU A 325 -14.36 19.35 10.68
N PHE A 326 -13.75 19.22 9.48
CA PHE A 326 -12.30 19.01 9.39
C PHE A 326 -11.54 20.13 10.08
N THR A 327 -11.93 21.38 9.84
CA THR A 327 -11.30 22.57 10.44
C THR A 327 -11.51 22.59 11.97
N ASP A 328 -12.72 22.27 12.46
CA ASP A 328 -13.02 22.20 13.89
C ASP A 328 -12.18 21.15 14.61
N TYR A 329 -12.04 19.96 14.01
CA TYR A 329 -11.24 18.87 14.58
C TYR A 329 -9.74 19.20 14.73
N LEU A 330 -9.19 20.15 13.98
CA LEU A 330 -7.81 20.60 14.20
C LEU A 330 -7.59 21.25 15.58
N THR A 331 -8.63 21.84 16.17
CA THR A 331 -8.57 22.42 17.51
C THR A 331 -8.70 21.40 18.64
N ARG A 332 -9.14 20.16 18.29
CA ARG A 332 -9.46 19.09 19.21
C ARG A 332 -8.50 17.92 19.18
N VAL A 333 -7.37 18.05 18.50
CA VAL A 333 -6.39 16.95 18.34
C VAL A 333 -5.78 16.54 19.69
N ASP A 334 -5.67 17.45 20.63
CA ASP A 334 -5.10 17.19 21.96
C ASP A 334 -6.06 16.43 22.89
N GLU A 335 -7.32 16.20 22.49
CA GLU A 335 -8.25 15.31 23.18
C GLU A 335 -7.93 13.82 22.96
N LEU A 336 -7.07 13.51 21.98
CA LEU A 336 -6.76 12.13 21.54
C LEU A 336 -5.50 11.61 22.23
N ASP A 337 -5.60 10.36 22.72
CA ASP A 337 -4.49 9.70 23.40
C ASP A 337 -3.53 9.05 22.42
N ARG A 338 -2.25 9.44 22.48
CA ARG A 338 -1.18 8.92 21.64
C ARG A 338 -0.87 7.45 21.92
N ASP A 339 -0.97 7.00 23.17
CA ASP A 339 -0.76 5.60 23.54
C ASP A 339 -1.90 4.73 23.00
N ALA A 340 -3.13 5.23 22.97
CA ALA A 340 -4.26 4.54 22.33
C ALA A 340 -4.04 4.40 20.81
N CYS A 341 -3.54 5.43 20.13
CA CYS A 341 -3.17 5.36 18.72
C CYS A 341 -2.17 4.23 18.47
N ARG A 342 -1.08 4.20 19.26
CA ARG A 342 -0.04 3.18 19.17
C ARG A 342 -0.59 1.78 19.44
N ALA A 343 -1.38 1.59 20.50
CA ALA A 343 -1.95 0.30 20.85
C ALA A 343 -2.88 -0.26 19.77
N VAL A 344 -3.66 0.60 19.10
CA VAL A 344 -4.47 0.20 17.94
C VAL A 344 -3.60 -0.24 16.77
N ALA A 345 -2.51 0.50 16.47
CA ALA A 345 -1.58 0.16 15.40
C ALA A 345 -0.89 -1.19 15.68
N GLU A 346 -0.41 -1.42 16.89
CA GLU A 346 0.22 -2.70 17.29
C GLU A 346 -0.72 -3.89 17.09
N ARG A 347 -1.94 -3.75 17.53
CA ARG A 347 -2.95 -4.82 17.42
C ARG A 347 -3.38 -5.07 15.98
N ARG A 348 -3.56 -4.03 15.16
CA ARG A 348 -4.23 -4.13 13.86
C ARG A 348 -3.29 -4.07 12.67
N PHE A 349 -2.21 -3.31 12.76
CA PHE A 349 -1.35 -2.89 11.64
C PHE A 349 0.13 -3.23 11.86
N SER A 350 0.44 -4.08 12.83
CA SER A 350 1.80 -4.60 12.99
C SER A 350 2.17 -5.58 11.86
N PRO A 351 3.46 -5.73 11.55
CA PRO A 351 3.95 -6.74 10.60
C PRO A 351 3.44 -8.14 10.91
N ALA A 352 3.47 -8.52 12.20
CA ALA A 352 3.00 -9.82 12.67
C ALA A 352 1.48 -10.03 12.42
N ALA A 353 0.65 -8.99 12.64
CA ALA A 353 -0.78 -9.04 12.36
C ALA A 353 -1.06 -9.20 10.85
N MET A 354 -0.31 -8.50 10.00
CA MET A 354 -0.40 -8.63 8.54
C MET A 354 -0.01 -10.03 8.08
N ALA A 355 1.13 -10.55 8.54
CA ALA A 355 1.59 -11.90 8.19
C ALA A 355 0.59 -12.99 8.59
N THR A 356 -0.02 -12.90 9.77
CA THR A 356 -1.06 -13.83 10.23
C THR A 356 -2.26 -13.88 9.28
N ARG A 357 -2.69 -12.72 8.78
CA ARG A 357 -3.79 -12.63 7.81
C ARG A 357 -3.40 -13.22 6.45
N TYR A 358 -2.17 -12.93 5.96
CA TYR A 358 -1.69 -13.52 4.71
C TYR A 358 -1.52 -15.04 4.80
N GLU A 359 -1.00 -15.58 5.90
CA GLU A 359 -0.95 -17.04 6.09
C GLU A 359 -2.35 -17.68 6.02
N THR A 360 -3.37 -17.03 6.58
CA THR A 360 -4.75 -17.49 6.48
C THR A 360 -5.23 -17.49 5.02
N PHE A 361 -4.93 -16.45 4.26
CA PHE A 361 -5.29 -16.39 2.84
C PHE A 361 -4.49 -17.40 2.01
N TYR A 362 -3.20 -17.62 2.26
CA TYR A 362 -2.40 -18.63 1.57
C TYR A 362 -3.03 -20.03 1.71
N ARG A 363 -3.38 -20.41 2.92
CA ARG A 363 -4.06 -21.71 3.17
C ARG A 363 -5.40 -21.78 2.47
N HIS A 364 -6.15 -20.68 2.45
CA HIS A 364 -7.44 -20.64 1.77
C HIS A 364 -7.29 -20.80 0.25
N VAL A 365 -6.30 -20.11 -0.36
CA VAL A 365 -5.95 -20.24 -1.78
C VAL A 365 -5.59 -21.67 -2.13
N LEU A 366 -4.72 -22.31 -1.36
CA LEU A 366 -4.32 -23.71 -1.60
C LEU A 366 -5.51 -24.64 -1.51
N ASN A 367 -6.35 -24.52 -0.49
CA ASN A 367 -7.56 -25.35 -0.32
C ASN A 367 -8.58 -25.15 -1.46
N LEU A 368 -8.73 -23.94 -1.99
CA LEU A 368 -9.63 -23.66 -3.10
C LEU A 368 -9.09 -24.23 -4.42
N ALA A 369 -7.80 -24.15 -4.64
CA ALA A 369 -7.14 -24.70 -5.82
C ALA A 369 -7.21 -26.25 -5.83
N ASP A 370 -6.95 -26.90 -4.69
CA ASP A 370 -7.02 -28.37 -4.55
C ASP A 370 -8.42 -28.91 -4.82
N ARG A 371 -9.47 -28.25 -4.36
CA ARG A 371 -10.88 -28.67 -4.60
C ARG A 371 -11.28 -28.65 -6.08
N ARG A 372 -10.57 -27.89 -6.92
CA ARG A 372 -10.81 -27.81 -8.36
C ARG A 372 -9.94 -28.75 -9.17
N ASN A 373 -8.95 -29.41 -8.55
CA ASN A 373 -8.14 -30.40 -9.21
C ASN A 373 -8.92 -31.74 -9.26
N PRO A 374 -9.42 -32.20 -10.44
CA PRO A 374 -10.21 -33.42 -10.55
C PRO A 374 -9.46 -34.69 -10.15
N LEU A 375 -8.13 -34.63 -10.03
CA LEU A 375 -7.28 -35.76 -9.60
C LEU A 375 -7.25 -35.94 -8.08
N ILE A 376 -7.72 -34.97 -7.29
CA ILE A 376 -7.72 -34.99 -5.81
C ILE A 376 -9.15 -34.98 -5.25
N ALA A 377 -10.18 -34.81 -6.09
CA ALA A 377 -11.56 -34.87 -5.64
C ALA A 377 -11.83 -36.27 -5.01
N PRO A 378 -12.26 -36.38 -3.74
CA PRO A 378 -12.64 -37.68 -3.18
C PRO A 378 -13.77 -38.25 -4.04
N HIS A 379 -13.64 -39.50 -4.44
CA HIS A 379 -14.70 -40.25 -5.09
C HIS A 379 -15.92 -40.28 -4.15
N LEU A 380 -16.80 -39.29 -4.26
CA LEU A 380 -18.14 -39.43 -3.71
C LEU A 380 -18.88 -40.43 -4.57
N PRO A 381 -19.44 -41.54 -4.00
CA PRO A 381 -20.20 -42.48 -4.74
C PRO A 381 -21.40 -41.78 -5.37
N ARG A 382 -21.58 -41.96 -6.68
CA ARG A 382 -22.79 -41.52 -7.37
C ARG A 382 -23.98 -42.27 -6.72
N VAL A 383 -24.79 -41.50 -5.98
CA VAL A 383 -26.10 -42.01 -5.54
C VAL A 383 -26.92 -42.20 -6.82
N ALA A 384 -27.17 -43.47 -7.17
CA ALA A 384 -28.10 -43.79 -8.22
C ALA A 384 -29.49 -43.36 -7.74
N VAL A 385 -30.09 -42.41 -8.44
CA VAL A 385 -31.50 -42.06 -8.28
C VAL A 385 -32.25 -43.11 -9.08
N GLY A 386 -32.92 -44.01 -8.36
CA GLY A 386 -33.92 -44.93 -8.89
C GLY A 386 -35.25 -44.22 -9.14
#